data_cdf9c2f1e24f77d13dde5c8f6721f8e0
#
_entry.id   cdf9c2f1e24f77d13dde5c8f6721f8e0
#
_cell.length_a   1.000
_cell.length_b   1.000
_cell.length_c   1.000
_cell.angle_alpha   90.00
_cell.angle_beta   90.00
_cell.angle_gamma   90.00
#
_symmetry.space_group_name_H-M   'P 1'
#
loop_
_entity.id
_entity.type
_entity.pdbx_description
1 polymer ?
#
loop_
_entity_poly.entity_id
_entity_poly.type
_entity_poly.pdbx_seq_one_letter_code
_entity_poly.pdbx_strand_id
1 'polypeptide(L)'
;LEKTLGKKIELIVTTDYSSMIEAMRHGRLDLAYFGPLSYVLARQKSEIEPFVALKTKGSTTYQSVVIANSASGVNAIGDIKGKNMAYGDKASTSSHLIPKSVLAENGLDVGRDYKEHFVGSHDAVAIAVQNGHAQAGGLSRPIFESLVERKVIDSAKVKVLGYSKPFPQYPWTLRSNRKPELK
;
A
#
# COMPACT_ATOMS: atom_id res chain seq x y z
N LEU A 1 4.04 -7.44 23.15
CA LEU A 1 4.95 -6.32 23.52
C LEU A 1 4.79 -5.93 24.98
N GLU A 2 3.59 -5.57 25.47
CA GLU A 2 3.40 -5.16 26.89
C GLU A 2 3.94 -6.19 27.87
N LYS A 3 3.54 -7.46 27.71
CA LYS A 3 3.99 -8.57 28.57
C LYS A 3 5.52 -8.75 28.56
N THR A 4 6.16 -8.52 27.41
CA THR A 4 7.61 -8.71 27.23
C THR A 4 8.40 -7.52 27.75
N LEU A 5 7.89 -6.32 27.55
CA LEU A 5 8.57 -5.07 27.91
C LEU A 5 8.23 -4.58 29.33
N GLY A 6 7.20 -5.13 29.97
CA GLY A 6 6.69 -4.64 31.24
C GLY A 6 6.17 -3.20 31.20
N LYS A 7 5.83 -2.70 29.99
CA LYS A 7 5.39 -1.32 29.76
C LYS A 7 4.01 -1.32 29.10
N LYS A 8 3.19 -0.34 29.44
CA LYS A 8 1.92 -0.10 28.76
C LYS A 8 2.17 0.35 27.33
N ILE A 9 1.44 -0.23 26.37
CA ILE A 9 1.50 0.12 24.94
C ILE A 9 0.16 0.74 24.56
N GLU A 10 0.20 1.94 24.02
CA GLU A 10 -0.97 2.58 23.41
C GLU A 10 -0.93 2.35 21.91
N LEU A 11 -1.97 1.69 21.38
CA LEU A 11 -2.11 1.48 19.95
C LEU A 11 -2.83 2.68 19.32
N ILE A 12 -2.15 3.38 18.43
CA ILE A 12 -2.72 4.48 17.63
C ILE A 12 -2.91 4.00 16.20
N VAL A 13 -4.16 4.00 15.75
CA VAL A 13 -4.50 3.70 14.36
C VAL A 13 -4.80 5.01 13.65
N THR A 14 -3.99 5.34 12.66
CA THR A 14 -4.15 6.56 11.86
C THR A 14 -5.12 6.35 10.69
N THR A 15 -5.74 7.42 10.20
CA THR A 15 -6.70 7.37 9.10
C THR A 15 -6.05 7.10 7.74
N ASP A 16 -4.79 7.50 7.59
CA ASP A 16 -4.02 7.40 6.35
C ASP A 16 -2.50 7.37 6.64
N TYR A 17 -1.71 7.12 5.60
CA TYR A 17 -0.24 7.06 5.71
C TYR A 17 0.39 8.42 6.05
N SER A 18 -0.17 9.51 5.52
CA SER A 18 0.35 10.86 5.77
C SER A 18 0.17 11.28 7.22
N SER A 19 -0.97 10.94 7.83
CA SER A 19 -1.24 11.17 9.26
C SER A 19 -0.23 10.44 10.15
N MET A 20 0.16 9.21 9.80
CA MET A 20 1.18 8.46 10.54
C MET A 20 2.57 9.10 10.39
N ILE A 21 2.93 9.57 9.19
CA ILE A 21 4.19 10.29 8.94
C ILE A 21 4.26 11.56 9.80
N GLU A 22 3.19 12.36 9.82
CA GLU A 22 3.14 13.59 10.61
C GLU A 22 3.11 13.30 12.12
N ALA A 23 2.42 12.26 12.58
CA ALA A 23 2.44 11.84 13.98
C ALA A 23 3.86 11.45 14.44
N MET A 24 4.61 10.74 13.60
CA MET A 24 6.01 10.41 13.86
C MET A 24 6.88 11.69 13.89
N ARG A 25 6.71 12.59 12.93
CA ARG A 25 7.44 13.87 12.84
C ARG A 25 7.26 14.72 14.10
N HIS A 26 6.05 14.77 14.62
CA HIS A 26 5.72 15.55 15.82
C HIS A 26 5.97 14.81 17.15
N GLY A 27 6.64 13.65 17.10
CA GLY A 27 6.98 12.89 18.29
C GLY A 27 5.79 12.27 19.04
N ARG A 28 4.66 12.11 18.38
CA ARG A 28 3.44 11.47 18.91
C ARG A 28 3.48 9.95 18.85
N LEU A 29 4.43 9.40 18.10
CA LEU A 29 4.68 7.95 17.98
C LEU A 29 6.12 7.66 18.35
N ASP A 30 6.35 6.63 19.16
CA ASP A 30 7.68 6.10 19.47
C ASP A 30 8.05 4.96 18.52
N LEU A 31 7.04 4.24 18.05
CA LEU A 31 7.15 3.07 17.17
C LEU A 31 6.07 3.17 16.07
N ALA A 32 6.42 2.86 14.84
CA ALA A 32 5.47 2.80 13.74
C ALA A 32 5.77 1.64 12.77
N TYR A 33 4.71 1.13 12.15
CA TYR A 33 4.75 0.11 11.11
C TYR A 33 4.48 0.78 9.76
N PHE A 34 5.54 1.21 9.09
CA PHE A 34 5.47 1.93 7.82
C PHE A 34 5.46 0.98 6.62
N GLY A 35 4.76 1.34 5.55
CA GLY A 35 5.05 0.80 4.24
C GLY A 35 6.41 1.33 3.74
N PRO A 36 7.09 0.67 2.79
CA PRO A 36 8.41 1.11 2.33
C PRO A 36 8.45 2.56 1.85
N LEU A 37 7.47 3.01 1.04
CA LEU A 37 7.40 4.41 0.60
C LEU A 37 7.13 5.37 1.77
N SER A 38 6.16 5.07 2.61
CA SER A 38 5.83 5.93 3.76
C SER A 38 6.99 6.00 4.76
N TYR A 39 7.80 4.93 4.90
CA TYR A 39 9.06 4.97 5.64
C TYR A 39 10.05 5.97 5.05
N VAL A 40 10.27 5.91 3.73
CA VAL A 40 11.20 6.85 3.05
C VAL A 40 10.73 8.30 3.23
N LEU A 41 9.43 8.55 3.06
CA LEU A 41 8.85 9.88 3.26
C LEU A 41 8.95 10.36 4.72
N ALA A 42 8.72 9.48 5.69
CA ALA A 42 8.87 9.78 7.11
C ALA A 42 10.34 10.09 7.47
N ARG A 43 11.29 9.31 6.92
CA ARG A 43 12.72 9.51 7.16
C ARG A 43 13.24 10.85 6.65
N GLN A 44 12.63 11.41 5.60
CA GLN A 44 12.98 12.76 5.11
C GLN A 44 12.60 13.88 6.09
N LYS A 45 11.63 13.60 6.99
CA LYS A 45 11.06 14.57 7.93
C LYS A 45 11.36 14.30 9.40
N SER A 46 11.93 13.15 9.71
CA SER A 46 12.13 12.66 11.07
C SER A 46 13.35 11.77 11.18
N GLU A 47 14.02 11.84 12.31
CA GLU A 47 15.09 10.89 12.66
C GLU A 47 14.46 9.59 13.14
N ILE A 48 14.36 8.62 12.24
CA ILE A 48 13.76 7.31 12.49
C ILE A 48 14.67 6.18 12.00
N GLU A 49 14.56 5.04 12.64
CA GLU A 49 15.44 3.90 12.46
C GLU A 49 14.63 2.60 12.31
N PRO A 50 14.74 1.88 11.18
CA PRO A 50 14.11 0.59 11.02
C PRO A 50 14.94 -0.45 11.77
N PHE A 51 14.30 -1.34 12.52
CA PHE A 51 15.02 -2.35 13.31
C PHE A 51 14.56 -3.79 13.03
N VAL A 52 13.37 -3.99 12.47
CA VAL A 52 12.86 -5.31 12.08
C VAL A 52 11.90 -5.19 10.91
N ALA A 53 11.87 -6.17 10.03
CA ALA A 53 10.91 -6.29 8.95
C ALA A 53 10.00 -7.50 9.14
N LEU A 54 8.76 -7.39 8.66
CA LEU A 54 7.81 -8.49 8.67
C LEU A 54 8.29 -9.62 7.76
N LYS A 55 8.14 -10.86 8.24
CA LYS A 55 8.30 -12.06 7.43
C LYS A 55 6.95 -12.77 7.31
N THR A 56 6.41 -12.86 6.09
CA THR A 56 5.11 -13.46 5.82
C THR A 56 5.29 -14.70 4.94
N LYS A 57 4.79 -15.85 5.37
CA LYS A 57 4.93 -17.13 4.65
C LYS A 57 6.37 -17.42 4.21
N GLY A 58 7.35 -17.09 5.07
CA GLY A 58 8.78 -17.30 4.80
C GLY A 58 9.46 -16.24 3.95
N SER A 59 8.73 -15.22 3.43
CA SER A 59 9.29 -14.15 2.60
C SER A 59 9.35 -12.82 3.35
N THR A 60 10.43 -12.07 3.12
CA THR A 60 10.61 -10.67 3.52
C THR A 60 10.26 -9.68 2.41
N THR A 61 9.68 -10.17 1.32
CA THR A 61 9.20 -9.38 0.20
C THR A 61 7.73 -9.68 -0.10
N TYR A 62 7.07 -8.76 -0.80
CA TYR A 62 5.71 -8.95 -1.31
C TYR A 62 5.56 -8.25 -2.67
N GLN A 63 4.40 -8.38 -3.30
CA GLN A 63 4.12 -7.83 -4.61
C GLN A 63 2.89 -6.93 -4.57
N SER A 64 2.83 -6.01 -5.49
CA SER A 64 1.61 -5.34 -5.90
C SER A 64 0.90 -6.14 -6.99
N VAL A 65 -0.39 -5.94 -7.13
CA VAL A 65 -1.22 -6.49 -8.21
C VAL A 65 -1.94 -5.35 -8.93
N VAL A 66 -1.98 -5.42 -10.25
CA VAL A 66 -2.86 -4.59 -11.08
C VAL A 66 -4.07 -5.44 -11.46
N ILE A 67 -5.25 -4.93 -11.15
CA ILE A 67 -6.54 -5.59 -11.39
C ILE A 67 -7.40 -4.76 -12.33
N ALA A 68 -8.36 -5.40 -12.99
CA ALA A 68 -9.36 -4.72 -13.80
C ALA A 68 -10.77 -5.28 -13.58
N ASN A 69 -11.78 -4.46 -13.79
CA ASN A 69 -13.16 -4.90 -13.88
C ASN A 69 -13.35 -5.80 -15.10
N SER A 70 -13.93 -6.99 -14.93
CA SER A 70 -14.08 -7.98 -16.00
C SER A 70 -14.93 -7.50 -17.16
N ALA A 71 -15.88 -6.58 -16.94
CA ALA A 71 -16.75 -6.01 -17.94
C ALA A 71 -16.18 -4.73 -18.61
N SER A 72 -15.01 -4.24 -18.17
CA SER A 72 -14.44 -2.95 -18.63
C SER A 72 -13.81 -2.98 -20.04
N GLY A 73 -13.63 -4.17 -20.61
CA GLY A 73 -12.88 -4.35 -21.85
C GLY A 73 -11.35 -4.30 -21.68
N VAL A 74 -10.85 -4.05 -20.45
CA VAL A 74 -9.41 -4.03 -20.16
C VAL A 74 -8.92 -5.47 -19.93
N ASN A 75 -8.07 -6.00 -20.82
CA ASN A 75 -7.55 -7.37 -20.76
C ASN A 75 -6.04 -7.43 -20.52
N ALA A 76 -5.33 -6.34 -20.77
CA ALA A 76 -3.90 -6.18 -20.54
C ALA A 76 -3.61 -4.80 -19.95
N ILE A 77 -2.41 -4.59 -19.42
CA ILE A 77 -2.02 -3.28 -18.82
C ILE A 77 -2.12 -2.15 -19.87
N GLY A 78 -1.77 -2.42 -21.13
CA GLY A 78 -1.88 -1.43 -22.21
C GLY A 78 -3.30 -0.92 -22.47
N ASP A 79 -4.32 -1.73 -22.19
CA ASP A 79 -5.74 -1.36 -22.39
C ASP A 79 -6.24 -0.34 -21.35
N ILE A 80 -5.43 -0.03 -20.31
CA ILE A 80 -5.73 1.02 -19.34
C ILE A 80 -5.66 2.41 -19.98
N LYS A 81 -5.09 2.51 -21.18
CA LYS A 81 -5.07 3.77 -21.92
C LYS A 81 -6.48 4.33 -22.12
N GLY A 82 -6.66 5.61 -21.76
CA GLY A 82 -7.96 6.30 -21.80
C GLY A 82 -8.91 5.95 -20.65
N LYS A 83 -8.48 5.16 -19.65
CA LYS A 83 -9.32 4.67 -18.55
C LYS A 83 -9.01 5.35 -17.23
N ASN A 84 -9.85 5.04 -16.23
CA ASN A 84 -9.65 5.44 -14.84
C ASN A 84 -8.93 4.31 -14.08
N MET A 85 -7.86 4.67 -13.38
CA MET A 85 -7.06 3.81 -12.51
C MET A 85 -7.27 4.20 -11.05
N ALA A 86 -7.75 3.27 -10.22
CA ALA A 86 -7.89 3.48 -8.79
C ALA A 86 -6.59 3.14 -8.04
N TYR A 87 -6.18 4.03 -7.17
CA TYR A 87 -5.09 3.86 -6.20
C TYR A 87 -5.61 4.05 -4.78
N GLY A 88 -4.92 3.48 -3.80
CA GLY A 88 -5.27 3.69 -2.38
C GLY A 88 -4.85 5.06 -1.88
N ASP A 89 -3.73 5.14 -1.19
CA ASP A 89 -3.15 6.36 -0.63
C ASP A 89 -1.90 6.78 -1.41
N LYS A 90 -1.65 8.09 -1.53
CA LYS A 90 -0.49 8.65 -2.23
C LYS A 90 0.85 8.20 -1.66
N ALA A 91 0.93 7.96 -0.36
CA ALA A 91 2.12 7.46 0.32
C ALA A 91 2.20 5.92 0.40
N SER A 92 1.27 5.20 -0.25
CA SER A 92 1.27 3.75 -0.32
C SER A 92 2.28 3.24 -1.35
N THR A 93 3.10 2.27 -0.95
CA THR A 93 4.01 1.55 -1.86
C THR A 93 3.22 0.70 -2.85
N SER A 94 2.44 -0.26 -2.33
CA SER A 94 1.80 -1.30 -3.14
C SER A 94 0.45 -0.91 -3.74
N SER A 95 -0.13 0.21 -3.31
CA SER A 95 -1.39 0.70 -3.86
C SER A 95 -1.26 2.03 -4.61
N HIS A 96 -0.05 2.55 -4.79
CA HIS A 96 0.21 3.73 -5.60
C HIS A 96 1.55 3.63 -6.36
N LEU A 97 2.70 3.74 -5.65
CA LEU A 97 4.00 3.86 -6.30
C LEU A 97 4.29 2.70 -7.25
N ILE A 98 4.17 1.48 -6.77
CA ILE A 98 4.52 0.28 -7.56
C ILE A 98 3.55 0.02 -8.71
N PRO A 99 2.21 0.03 -8.54
CA PRO A 99 1.31 -0.09 -9.69
C PRO A 99 1.53 1.00 -10.73
N LYS A 100 1.80 2.23 -10.30
CA LYS A 100 2.11 3.36 -11.19
C LYS A 100 3.40 3.11 -11.98
N SER A 101 4.46 2.56 -11.35
CA SER A 101 5.68 2.20 -12.06
C SER A 101 5.45 1.05 -13.05
N VAL A 102 4.61 0.07 -12.71
CA VAL A 102 4.22 -1.01 -13.63
C VAL A 102 3.54 -0.44 -14.88
N LEU A 103 2.66 0.54 -14.74
CA LEU A 103 2.03 1.20 -15.88
C LEU A 103 3.08 1.98 -16.70
N ALA A 104 3.97 2.72 -16.07
CA ALA A 104 5.04 3.47 -16.74
C ALA A 104 6.01 2.55 -17.51
N GLU A 105 6.38 1.40 -16.92
CA GLU A 105 7.19 0.37 -17.60
C GLU A 105 6.48 -0.21 -18.84
N ASN A 106 5.16 -0.09 -18.93
CA ASN A 106 4.34 -0.46 -20.10
C ASN A 106 3.98 0.74 -20.99
N GLY A 107 4.66 1.87 -20.83
CA GLY A 107 4.52 3.06 -21.66
C GLY A 107 3.29 3.93 -21.40
N LEU A 108 2.66 3.76 -20.23
CA LEU A 108 1.48 4.53 -19.81
C LEU A 108 1.86 5.59 -18.77
N ASP A 109 1.66 6.86 -19.11
CA ASP A 109 1.90 8.00 -18.22
C ASP A 109 0.58 8.57 -17.69
N VAL A 110 0.58 8.89 -16.38
CA VAL A 110 -0.56 9.52 -15.76
C VAL A 110 -0.86 10.91 -16.36
N GLY A 111 -2.13 11.23 -16.50
CA GLY A 111 -2.60 12.49 -17.08
C GLY A 111 -2.57 12.53 -18.61
N ARG A 112 -1.60 11.85 -19.25
CA ARG A 112 -1.54 11.71 -20.70
C ARG A 112 -2.34 10.50 -21.17
N ASP A 113 -2.09 9.33 -20.57
CA ASP A 113 -2.62 8.05 -21.06
C ASP A 113 -3.76 7.52 -20.19
N TYR A 114 -3.83 7.88 -18.91
CA TYR A 114 -4.90 7.46 -18.01
C TYR A 114 -5.14 8.50 -16.89
N LYS A 115 -6.29 8.39 -16.21
CA LYS A 115 -6.63 9.24 -15.06
C LYS A 115 -6.49 8.46 -13.76
N GLU A 116 -5.81 9.05 -12.78
CA GLU A 116 -5.67 8.45 -11.45
C GLU A 116 -6.72 8.98 -10.48
N HIS A 117 -7.26 8.07 -9.66
CA HIS A 117 -8.20 8.38 -8.58
C HIS A 117 -7.74 7.72 -7.29
N PHE A 118 -7.64 8.49 -6.23
CA PHE A 118 -7.27 7.99 -4.90
C PHE A 118 -8.52 7.72 -4.08
N VAL A 119 -8.66 6.47 -3.60
CA VAL A 119 -9.84 6.00 -2.86
C VAL A 119 -9.55 5.64 -1.39
N GLY A 120 -8.31 5.91 -0.93
CA GLY A 120 -7.88 5.87 0.46
C GLY A 120 -7.30 4.54 0.93
N SER A 121 -7.88 3.39 0.59
CA SER A 121 -7.43 2.08 1.09
C SER A 121 -7.34 1.02 -0.01
N HIS A 122 -6.64 -0.09 0.28
CA HIS A 122 -6.54 -1.24 -0.63
C HIS A 122 -7.90 -1.88 -0.90
N ASP A 123 -8.71 -2.03 0.14
CA ASP A 123 -10.05 -2.61 0.04
C ASP A 123 -10.94 -1.75 -0.84
N ALA A 124 -10.90 -0.42 -0.65
CA ALA A 124 -11.63 0.53 -1.46
C ALA A 124 -11.22 0.48 -2.94
N VAL A 125 -9.93 0.24 -3.25
CA VAL A 125 -9.48 0.04 -4.64
C VAL A 125 -10.16 -1.18 -5.26
N ALA A 126 -10.10 -2.32 -4.58
CA ALA A 126 -10.70 -3.56 -5.10
C ALA A 126 -12.23 -3.42 -5.28
N ILE A 127 -12.91 -2.79 -4.33
CA ILE A 127 -14.36 -2.53 -4.39
C ILE A 127 -14.70 -1.54 -5.51
N ALA A 128 -13.93 -0.47 -5.70
CA ALA A 128 -14.14 0.50 -6.77
C ALA A 128 -14.02 -0.17 -8.15
N VAL A 129 -13.03 -1.05 -8.32
CA VAL A 129 -12.85 -1.82 -9.56
C VAL A 129 -14.01 -2.80 -9.74
N GLN A 130 -14.38 -3.57 -8.71
CA GLN A 130 -15.49 -4.52 -8.78
C GLN A 130 -16.80 -3.86 -9.21
N ASN A 131 -17.07 -2.68 -8.69
CA ASN A 131 -18.31 -1.94 -8.96
C ASN A 131 -18.25 -1.10 -10.24
N GLY A 132 -17.14 -1.12 -10.98
CA GLY A 132 -16.98 -0.37 -12.23
C GLY A 132 -16.76 1.14 -12.06
N HIS A 133 -16.52 1.62 -10.82
CA HIS A 133 -16.19 3.02 -10.55
C HIS A 133 -14.80 3.39 -11.09
N ALA A 134 -13.93 2.41 -11.24
CA ALA A 134 -12.70 2.49 -12.00
C ALA A 134 -12.55 1.23 -12.87
N GLN A 135 -11.95 1.37 -14.05
CA GLN A 135 -11.76 0.25 -14.95
C GLN A 135 -10.62 -0.65 -14.52
N ALA A 136 -9.61 -0.08 -13.83
CA ALA A 136 -8.48 -0.80 -13.28
C ALA A 136 -8.09 -0.24 -11.91
N GLY A 137 -7.24 -0.96 -11.17
CA GLY A 137 -6.76 -0.53 -9.87
C GLY A 137 -5.46 -1.24 -9.48
N GLY A 138 -4.73 -0.62 -8.54
CA GLY A 138 -3.49 -1.16 -8.01
C GLY A 138 -3.55 -1.32 -6.49
N LEU A 139 -3.19 -2.50 -5.98
CA LEU A 139 -3.19 -2.75 -4.54
C LEU A 139 -2.17 -3.83 -4.14
N SER A 140 -2.04 -4.07 -2.85
CA SER A 140 -1.22 -5.16 -2.30
C SER A 140 -1.77 -6.51 -2.73
N ARG A 141 -0.93 -7.37 -3.33
CA ARG A 141 -1.30 -8.75 -3.70
C ARG A 141 -1.83 -9.56 -2.52
N PRO A 142 -1.16 -9.65 -1.35
CA PRO A 142 -1.68 -10.39 -0.20
C PRO A 142 -3.05 -9.91 0.28
N ILE A 143 -3.30 -8.59 0.22
CA ILE A 143 -4.61 -8.03 0.60
C ILE A 143 -5.67 -8.43 -0.43
N PHE A 144 -5.38 -8.30 -1.73
CA PHE A 144 -6.30 -8.72 -2.79
C PHE A 144 -6.67 -10.21 -2.67
N GLU A 145 -5.66 -11.09 -2.50
CA GLU A 145 -5.89 -12.53 -2.31
C GLU A 145 -6.79 -12.80 -1.09
N SER A 146 -6.55 -12.11 0.04
CA SER A 146 -7.41 -12.22 1.24
C SER A 146 -8.84 -11.73 1.00
N LEU A 147 -9.03 -10.65 0.24
CA LEU A 147 -10.38 -10.15 -0.09
C LEU A 147 -11.16 -11.15 -0.95
N VAL A 148 -10.50 -11.81 -1.89
CA VAL A 148 -11.10 -12.87 -2.72
C VAL A 148 -11.42 -14.10 -1.86
N GLU A 149 -10.48 -14.58 -1.04
CA GLU A 149 -10.66 -15.71 -0.14
C GLU A 149 -11.85 -15.51 0.81
N ARG A 150 -11.98 -14.30 1.37
CA ARG A 150 -13.08 -13.91 2.25
C ARG A 150 -14.37 -13.60 1.50
N LYS A 151 -14.41 -13.74 0.18
CA LYS A 151 -15.57 -13.43 -0.68
C LYS A 151 -16.06 -11.98 -0.59
N VAL A 152 -15.20 -11.04 -0.20
CA VAL A 152 -15.47 -9.61 -0.27
C VAL A 152 -15.40 -9.15 -1.72
N ILE A 153 -14.48 -9.72 -2.48
CA ILE A 153 -14.31 -9.51 -3.93
C ILE A 153 -14.69 -10.79 -4.67
N ASP A 154 -15.56 -10.63 -5.66
CA ASP A 154 -15.98 -11.67 -6.57
C ASP A 154 -14.96 -11.77 -7.73
N SER A 155 -14.25 -12.90 -7.80
CA SER A 155 -13.27 -13.17 -8.86
C SER A 155 -13.87 -13.25 -10.27
N ALA A 156 -15.19 -13.40 -10.41
CA ALA A 156 -15.85 -13.30 -11.71
C ALA A 156 -15.95 -11.85 -12.21
N LYS A 157 -16.01 -10.89 -11.29
CA LYS A 157 -16.13 -9.45 -11.60
C LYS A 157 -14.79 -8.72 -11.70
N VAL A 158 -13.74 -9.29 -11.13
CA VAL A 158 -12.41 -8.68 -11.07
C VAL A 158 -11.36 -9.67 -11.54
N LYS A 159 -10.57 -9.27 -12.53
CA LYS A 159 -9.48 -10.07 -13.08
C LYS A 159 -8.12 -9.44 -12.77
N VAL A 160 -7.10 -10.27 -12.65
CA VAL A 160 -5.70 -9.85 -12.50
C VAL A 160 -5.10 -9.60 -13.89
N LEU A 161 -4.49 -8.41 -14.07
CA LEU A 161 -3.75 -8.06 -15.28
C LEU A 161 -2.25 -8.39 -15.16
N GLY A 162 -1.71 -8.31 -13.94
CA GLY A 162 -0.30 -8.62 -13.70
C GLY A 162 0.13 -8.33 -12.27
N TYR A 163 1.33 -8.81 -11.96
CA TYR A 163 2.00 -8.60 -10.68
C TYR A 163 3.27 -7.79 -10.89
N SER A 164 3.65 -7.00 -9.88
CA SER A 164 4.95 -6.33 -9.86
C SER A 164 6.09 -7.32 -9.60
N LYS A 165 7.35 -6.86 -9.80
CA LYS A 165 8.49 -7.49 -9.15
C LYS A 165 8.32 -7.47 -7.62
N PRO A 166 8.90 -8.43 -6.87
CA PRO A 166 8.90 -8.39 -5.41
C PRO A 166 9.67 -7.18 -4.88
N PHE A 167 9.18 -6.59 -3.79
CA PHE A 167 9.84 -5.49 -3.09
C PHE A 167 9.75 -5.70 -1.56
N PRO A 168 10.57 -5.02 -0.74
CA PRO A 168 10.67 -5.26 0.69
C PRO A 168 9.35 -5.12 1.44
N GLN A 169 9.19 -5.96 2.47
CA GLN A 169 8.08 -5.86 3.44
C GLN A 169 8.20 -4.62 4.31
N TYR A 170 7.16 -4.35 5.04
CA TYR A 170 7.01 -3.23 5.97
C TYR A 170 8.04 -3.31 7.10
N PRO A 171 8.86 -2.27 7.31
CA PRO A 171 9.69 -2.15 8.49
C PRO A 171 8.88 -1.68 9.71
N TRP A 172 9.19 -2.26 10.86
CA TRP A 172 8.95 -1.63 12.14
C TRP A 172 10.05 -0.62 12.41
N THR A 173 9.67 0.57 12.80
CA THR A 173 10.54 1.73 12.82
C THR A 173 10.41 2.46 14.15
N LEU A 174 11.54 2.74 14.78
CA LEU A 174 11.64 3.51 16.02
C LEU A 174 12.03 4.95 15.72
N ARG A 175 11.60 5.87 16.56
CA ARG A 175 12.12 7.23 16.59
C ARG A 175 13.52 7.22 17.23
N SER A 176 14.53 7.80 16.56
CA SER A 176 15.94 7.75 17.03
C SER A 176 16.18 8.56 18.30
N ASN A 177 15.49 9.69 18.45
CA ASN A 177 15.56 10.58 19.61
C ASN A 177 14.60 10.20 20.75
N ARG A 178 14.24 8.92 20.86
CA ARG A 178 13.43 8.37 21.94
C ARG A 178 14.12 8.49 23.29
N LYS A 179 13.32 8.46 24.36
CA LYS A 179 13.82 8.48 25.72
C LYS A 179 14.78 7.30 25.99
N PRO A 180 15.84 7.49 26.80
CA PRO A 180 16.83 6.44 27.06
C PRO A 180 16.25 5.10 27.53
N GLU A 181 15.15 5.14 28.31
CA GLU A 181 14.46 3.95 28.82
C GLU A 181 13.69 3.15 27.74
N LEU A 182 13.65 3.66 26.51
CA LEU A 182 13.06 2.99 25.33
C LEU A 182 14.12 2.50 24.34
N LYS A 183 15.41 2.68 24.66
CA LYS A 183 16.54 2.12 23.93
C LYS A 183 16.87 0.71 24.43
#